data_89aee61deb6184d942bc1b3a85f34992
#
_entry.id   89aee61deb6184d942bc1b3a85f34992
#
_cell.length_a   1.000
_cell.length_b   1.000
_cell.length_c   1.000
_cell.angle_alpha   90.00
_cell.angle_beta   90.00
_cell.angle_gamma   90.00
#
_symmetry.space_group_name_H-M   'P 1'
#
loop_
_entity.id
_entity.type
_entity.pdbx_description
1 polymer ?
#
loop_
_entity_poly.entity_id
_entity_poly.type
_entity_poly.pdbx_seq_one_letter_code
_entity_poly.pdbx_strand_id
1 'polypeptide(L)'
;RGTAGTFVRVVSTERRPFRGPVYSLEVPGAHTFVTTGGLAVHNCFPKDSRALVRIATDAGYRFDLLEGVIAVNEEQFDRMADKIRVGAGGSLAGATVAVWGLTFKARTDDLRDSPSIAIISRLLAAGARVQAYDPTVTVPRPGIPDGVQIATEPLAAVAGAAVLAVLTEWDDFRWIAPAEVAAQMPGRAVVDGRNLLDRSAWQHAGF
;
A
#
# COMPACT_ATOMS: atom_id res chain seq x y z
N ARG A 1 -8.60 6.03 35.67
CA ARG A 1 -7.21 5.89 36.11
C ARG A 1 -6.53 4.98 35.10
N GLY A 2 -5.78 5.55 34.11
CA GLY A 2 -5.00 4.79 33.16
C GLY A 2 -3.77 4.25 33.88
N THR A 3 -3.50 2.98 33.74
CA THR A 3 -2.24 2.38 34.15
C THR A 3 -1.14 2.85 33.22
N ALA A 4 -0.15 3.54 33.76
CA ALA A 4 1.04 3.94 33.03
C ALA A 4 1.75 2.68 32.51
N GLY A 5 1.99 2.61 31.20
CA GLY A 5 2.75 1.52 30.61
C GLY A 5 4.21 1.59 31.05
N THR A 6 4.84 0.44 31.24
CA THR A 6 6.25 0.34 31.56
C THR A 6 7.06 0.21 30.26
N PHE A 7 8.03 1.09 30.04
CA PHE A 7 8.97 0.96 28.92
C PHE A 7 10.03 -0.10 29.25
N VAL A 8 10.26 -1.03 28.33
CA VAL A 8 11.25 -2.09 28.46
C VAL A 8 12.37 -1.85 27.46
N ARG A 9 13.61 -1.86 27.94
CA ARG A 9 14.80 -1.69 27.11
C ARG A 9 15.01 -2.93 26.22
N VAL A 10 15.14 -2.74 24.91
CA VAL A 10 15.59 -3.80 24.01
C VAL A 10 17.10 -3.95 24.14
N VAL A 11 17.56 -5.14 24.51
CA VAL A 11 18.98 -5.43 24.81
C VAL A 11 19.72 -5.97 23.59
N SER A 12 18.99 -6.62 22.67
CA SER A 12 19.54 -7.13 21.41
C SER A 12 18.46 -7.40 20.40
N THR A 13 18.78 -7.29 19.10
CA THR A 13 17.92 -7.68 18.00
C THR A 13 18.68 -8.59 17.05
N GLU A 14 18.03 -9.67 16.58
CA GLU A 14 18.58 -10.58 15.61
C GLU A 14 17.66 -10.64 14.38
N ARG A 15 18.23 -10.47 13.19
CA ARG A 15 17.48 -10.65 11.93
C ARG A 15 17.61 -12.10 11.48
N ARG A 16 16.49 -12.80 11.40
CA ARG A 16 16.43 -14.14 10.80
C ARG A 16 15.57 -14.13 9.53
N PRO A 17 16.01 -14.74 8.44
CA PRO A 17 15.17 -14.91 7.28
C PRO A 17 13.97 -15.80 7.65
N PHE A 18 12.77 -15.31 7.40
CA PHE A 18 11.53 -16.05 7.64
C PHE A 18 10.85 -16.35 6.30
N ARG A 19 10.50 -17.64 6.08
CA ARG A 19 9.67 -18.07 4.96
C ARG A 19 8.42 -18.71 5.53
N GLY A 20 7.30 -18.00 5.46
CA GLY A 20 6.02 -18.48 5.94
C GLY A 20 4.95 -17.40 5.82
N PRO A 21 3.68 -17.74 6.07
CA PRO A 21 2.61 -16.77 6.08
C PRO A 21 2.84 -15.74 7.19
N VAL A 22 2.63 -14.44 6.86
CA VAL A 22 2.63 -13.34 7.82
C VAL A 22 1.19 -12.88 7.95
N TYR A 23 0.69 -12.82 9.18
CA TYR A 23 -0.68 -12.43 9.47
C TYR A 23 -0.71 -11.01 10.02
N SER A 24 -1.65 -10.20 9.55
CA SER A 24 -2.01 -8.93 10.17
C SER A 24 -3.29 -9.14 10.98
N LEU A 25 -3.29 -8.65 12.22
CA LEU A 25 -4.47 -8.68 13.09
C LEU A 25 -5.15 -7.33 13.06
N GLU A 26 -6.43 -7.31 12.75
CA GLU A 26 -7.28 -6.13 12.88
C GLU A 26 -8.21 -6.31 14.09
N VAL A 27 -8.19 -5.35 15.00
CA VAL A 27 -9.09 -5.33 16.16
C VAL A 27 -10.10 -4.19 15.97
N PRO A 28 -11.37 -4.51 15.63
CA PRO A 28 -12.39 -3.50 15.43
C PRO A 28 -12.56 -2.61 16.67
N GLY A 29 -12.58 -1.31 16.48
CA GLY A 29 -12.85 -0.31 17.52
C GLY A 29 -11.63 0.11 18.34
N ALA A 30 -10.81 -0.81 18.84
CA ALA A 30 -9.67 -0.48 19.69
C ALA A 30 -8.38 -0.25 18.87
N HIS A 31 -8.26 -0.84 17.68
CA HIS A 31 -7.07 -0.83 16.81
C HIS A 31 -5.75 -1.19 17.53
N THR A 32 -5.85 -1.82 18.69
CA THR A 32 -4.75 -2.17 19.59
C THR A 32 -4.93 -3.60 20.06
N PHE A 33 -3.87 -4.38 20.10
CA PHE A 33 -3.85 -5.71 20.69
C PHE A 33 -2.60 -5.92 21.54
N VAL A 34 -2.69 -6.85 22.49
CA VAL A 34 -1.58 -7.20 23.37
C VAL A 34 -1.05 -8.56 22.94
N THR A 35 0.26 -8.65 22.66
CA THR A 35 0.91 -9.93 22.34
C THR A 35 1.06 -10.78 23.59
N THR A 36 1.31 -12.07 23.43
CA THR A 36 1.60 -13.00 24.55
C THR A 36 2.80 -12.59 25.40
N GLY A 37 3.66 -11.70 24.89
CA GLY A 37 4.77 -11.10 25.64
C GLY A 37 4.40 -9.80 26.38
N GLY A 38 3.13 -9.42 26.43
CA GLY A 38 2.66 -8.19 27.12
C GLY A 38 2.91 -6.89 26.34
N LEU A 39 3.35 -6.96 25.08
CA LEU A 39 3.51 -5.79 24.24
C LEU A 39 2.15 -5.36 23.68
N ALA A 40 1.75 -4.10 23.94
CA ALA A 40 0.63 -3.49 23.27
C ALA A 40 1.06 -3.00 21.88
N VAL A 41 0.35 -3.44 20.85
CA VAL A 41 0.63 -3.07 19.46
C VAL A 41 -0.61 -2.37 18.92
N HIS A 42 -0.41 -1.20 18.33
CA HIS A 42 -1.47 -0.39 17.75
C HIS A 42 -1.45 -0.50 16.22
N ASN A 43 -2.64 -0.50 15.62
CA ASN A 43 -2.76 -0.72 14.17
C ASN A 43 -2.71 0.57 13.34
N CYS A 44 -2.56 1.76 13.95
CA CYS A 44 -2.37 3.03 13.26
C CYS A 44 -0.89 3.25 12.93
N PHE A 45 -0.50 2.79 11.78
CA PHE A 45 0.82 2.90 11.21
C PHE A 45 0.70 3.71 9.91
N PRO A 46 1.45 4.73 9.64
CA PRO A 46 2.75 5.17 10.19
C PRO A 46 2.72 6.43 11.07
N LYS A 47 1.60 7.15 11.18
CA LYS A 47 1.53 8.46 11.88
C LYS A 47 1.91 8.37 13.36
N ASP A 48 1.28 7.43 14.09
CA ASP A 48 1.48 7.29 15.53
C ASP A 48 2.90 6.78 15.84
N SER A 49 3.46 5.95 14.97
CA SER A 49 4.83 5.46 15.10
C SER A 49 5.84 6.59 14.96
N ARG A 50 5.68 7.48 13.99
CA ARG A 50 6.55 8.66 13.81
C ARG A 50 6.40 9.64 14.97
N ALA A 51 5.17 9.85 15.47
CA ALA A 51 4.92 10.69 16.64
C ALA A 51 5.60 10.11 17.88
N LEU A 52 5.54 8.81 18.10
CA LEU A 52 6.16 8.13 19.24
C LEU A 52 7.70 8.18 19.15
N VAL A 53 8.29 8.00 17.97
CA VAL A 53 9.74 8.20 17.77
C VAL A 53 10.13 9.63 18.12
N ARG A 54 9.36 10.63 17.68
CA ARG A 54 9.64 12.04 18.00
C ARG A 54 9.57 12.32 19.50
N ILE A 55 8.53 11.84 20.19
CA ILE A 55 8.38 11.98 21.64
C ILE A 55 9.56 11.33 22.37
N ALA A 56 9.98 10.14 21.94
CA ALA A 56 11.12 9.44 22.51
C ALA A 56 12.42 10.24 22.32
N THR A 57 12.64 10.77 21.11
CA THR A 57 13.82 11.60 20.78
C THR A 57 13.85 12.87 21.62
N ASP A 58 12.71 13.58 21.76
CA ASP A 58 12.58 14.78 22.58
C ASP A 58 12.86 14.50 24.06
N ALA A 59 12.58 13.26 24.51
CA ALA A 59 12.90 12.78 25.87
C ALA A 59 14.35 12.24 25.99
N GLY A 60 15.18 12.37 24.96
CA GLY A 60 16.56 11.86 24.95
C GLY A 60 16.70 10.36 24.77
N TYR A 61 15.63 9.65 24.36
CA TYR A 61 15.62 8.22 24.13
C TYR A 61 15.65 7.88 22.64
N ARG A 62 16.63 7.10 22.20
CA ARG A 62 16.67 6.53 20.84
C ARG A 62 15.80 5.30 20.76
N PHE A 63 14.73 5.36 19.95
CA PHE A 63 13.81 4.24 19.78
C PHE A 63 14.14 3.44 18.49
N ASP A 64 15.38 2.91 18.44
CA ASP A 64 15.94 2.21 17.26
C ASP A 64 15.02 1.09 16.74
N LEU A 65 14.32 0.38 17.62
CA LEU A 65 13.36 -0.66 17.20
C LEU A 65 12.23 -0.08 16.36
N LEU A 66 11.63 1.03 16.79
CA LEU A 66 10.50 1.64 16.09
C LEU A 66 10.95 2.36 14.82
N GLU A 67 12.13 2.95 14.83
CA GLU A 67 12.77 3.50 13.62
C GLU A 67 13.01 2.39 12.59
N GLY A 68 13.50 1.23 13.03
CA GLY A 68 13.67 0.06 12.17
C GLY A 68 12.35 -0.45 11.57
N VAL A 69 11.27 -0.43 12.34
CA VAL A 69 9.93 -0.81 11.86
C VAL A 69 9.44 0.18 10.80
N ILE A 70 9.61 1.49 11.02
CA ILE A 70 9.25 2.53 10.04
C ILE A 70 10.06 2.35 8.75
N ALA A 71 11.37 2.12 8.86
CA ALA A 71 12.25 1.91 7.70
C ALA A 71 11.83 0.69 6.88
N VAL A 72 11.52 -0.44 7.52
CA VAL A 72 11.02 -1.64 6.83
C VAL A 72 9.70 -1.38 6.12
N ASN A 73 8.81 -0.57 6.70
CA ASN A 73 7.54 -0.21 6.06
C ASN A 73 7.76 0.66 4.81
N GLU A 74 8.69 1.62 4.85
CA GLU A 74 9.08 2.40 3.67
C GLU A 74 9.68 1.51 2.57
N GLU A 75 10.55 0.54 2.94
CA GLU A 75 11.08 -0.45 1.99
C GLU A 75 9.98 -1.26 1.27
N GLN A 76 8.81 -1.49 1.90
CA GLN A 76 7.71 -2.18 1.23
C GLN A 76 7.11 -1.36 0.09
N PHE A 77 7.07 -0.03 0.22
CA PHE A 77 6.61 0.83 -0.87
C PHE A 77 7.58 0.80 -2.05
N ASP A 78 8.90 0.80 -1.78
CA ASP A 78 9.93 0.66 -2.82
C ASP A 78 9.83 -0.71 -3.51
N ARG A 79 9.66 -1.79 -2.75
CA ARG A 79 9.47 -3.14 -3.29
C ARG A 79 8.20 -3.25 -4.15
N MET A 80 7.11 -2.56 -3.76
CA MET A 80 5.89 -2.55 -4.54
C MET A 80 6.09 -1.79 -5.86
N ALA A 81 6.72 -0.61 -5.83
CA ALA A 81 7.07 0.14 -7.02
C ALA A 81 7.98 -0.68 -7.96
N ASP A 82 8.91 -1.45 -7.41
CA ASP A 82 9.80 -2.32 -8.16
C ASP A 82 9.06 -3.50 -8.83
N LYS A 83 8.10 -4.12 -8.14
CA LYS A 83 7.22 -5.14 -8.74
C LYS A 83 6.42 -4.57 -9.92
N ILE A 84 5.88 -3.35 -9.76
CA ILE A 84 5.14 -2.66 -10.82
C ILE A 84 6.08 -2.35 -11.99
N ARG A 85 7.30 -1.91 -11.73
CA ARG A 85 8.34 -1.68 -12.76
C ARG A 85 8.62 -2.96 -13.56
N VAL A 86 8.79 -4.09 -12.87
CA VAL A 86 9.00 -5.39 -13.53
C VAL A 86 7.79 -5.76 -14.38
N GLY A 87 6.56 -5.59 -13.85
CA GLY A 87 5.32 -5.82 -14.60
C GLY A 87 5.16 -4.92 -15.82
N ALA A 88 5.71 -3.71 -15.78
CA ALA A 88 5.73 -2.77 -16.92
C ALA A 88 6.82 -3.08 -17.97
N GLY A 89 7.53 -4.20 -17.85
CA GLY A 89 8.59 -4.59 -18.77
C GLY A 89 9.99 -4.11 -18.39
N GLY A 90 10.21 -3.75 -17.14
CA GLY A 90 11.52 -3.39 -16.56
C GLY A 90 11.82 -1.90 -16.51
N SER A 91 11.02 -1.04 -17.15
CA SER A 91 11.16 0.43 -17.09
C SER A 91 9.82 1.09 -16.81
N LEU A 92 9.85 2.15 -16.02
CA LEU A 92 8.70 3.03 -15.75
C LEU A 92 8.74 4.31 -16.60
N ALA A 93 9.86 4.66 -17.19
CA ALA A 93 10.01 5.88 -17.99
C ALA A 93 9.05 5.87 -19.20
N GLY A 94 8.06 6.75 -19.16
CA GLY A 94 7.02 6.87 -20.17
C GLY A 94 5.96 5.74 -20.16
N ALA A 95 6.09 4.73 -19.30
CA ALA A 95 5.11 3.67 -19.16
C ALA A 95 3.81 4.20 -18.54
N THR A 96 2.67 3.73 -19.03
CA THR A 96 1.37 3.99 -18.41
C THR A 96 1.07 2.90 -17.39
N VAL A 97 0.87 3.28 -16.15
CA VAL A 97 0.52 2.41 -15.03
C VAL A 97 -0.91 2.67 -14.61
N ALA A 98 -1.75 1.65 -14.68
CA ALA A 98 -3.09 1.69 -14.11
C ALA A 98 -3.02 1.41 -12.61
N VAL A 99 -3.76 2.18 -11.83
CA VAL A 99 -3.87 1.97 -10.37
C VAL A 99 -5.33 1.87 -9.98
N TRP A 100 -5.67 0.80 -9.29
CA TRP A 100 -6.95 0.63 -8.64
C TRP A 100 -6.80 0.79 -7.13
N GLY A 101 -7.45 1.83 -6.60
CA GLY A 101 -7.43 2.18 -5.19
C GLY A 101 -6.37 3.22 -4.83
N LEU A 102 -6.84 4.33 -4.28
CA LEU A 102 -6.05 5.48 -3.83
C LEU A 102 -6.11 5.67 -2.33
N THR A 103 -7.23 5.29 -1.73
CA THR A 103 -7.50 5.52 -0.31
C THR A 103 -6.68 4.61 0.59
N PHE A 104 -6.52 5.02 1.85
CA PHE A 104 -5.78 4.27 2.88
C PHE A 104 -6.31 2.83 3.04
N LYS A 105 -7.63 2.66 2.98
CA LYS A 105 -8.34 1.37 2.99
C LYS A 105 -9.69 1.49 2.31
N ALA A 106 -10.28 0.39 1.91
CA ALA A 106 -11.64 0.36 1.38
C ALA A 106 -12.68 0.93 2.36
N ARG A 107 -13.80 1.40 1.83
CA ARG A 107 -14.94 1.98 2.56
C ARG A 107 -14.59 3.28 3.32
N THR A 108 -13.60 4.01 2.86
CA THR A 108 -13.26 5.37 3.32
C THR A 108 -12.83 6.22 2.14
N ASP A 109 -12.89 7.51 2.29
CA ASP A 109 -12.33 8.49 1.35
C ASP A 109 -11.00 9.10 1.83
N ASP A 110 -10.42 8.55 2.92
CA ASP A 110 -9.20 9.06 3.54
C ASP A 110 -7.96 8.73 2.71
N LEU A 111 -7.27 9.77 2.24
CA LEU A 111 -6.01 9.68 1.50
C LEU A 111 -4.77 9.88 2.40
N ARG A 112 -4.96 10.27 3.66
CA ARG A 112 -3.85 10.56 4.58
C ARG A 112 -3.07 9.29 4.88
N ASP A 113 -1.74 9.41 4.76
CA ASP A 113 -0.81 8.29 4.97
C ASP A 113 -1.14 7.03 4.13
N SER A 114 -1.86 7.21 2.99
CA SER A 114 -2.21 6.10 2.12
C SER A 114 -0.94 5.46 1.51
N PRO A 115 -0.74 4.15 1.69
CA PRO A 115 0.31 3.41 1.00
C PRO A 115 0.23 3.54 -0.53
N SER A 116 -0.99 3.63 -1.08
CA SER A 116 -1.22 3.80 -2.51
C SER A 116 -0.60 5.11 -3.01
N ILE A 117 -0.81 6.21 -2.28
CA ILE A 117 -0.24 7.52 -2.61
C ILE A 117 1.29 7.50 -2.50
N ALA A 118 1.85 6.85 -1.49
CA ALA A 118 3.30 6.71 -1.32
C ALA A 118 3.94 5.91 -2.49
N ILE A 119 3.27 4.86 -2.95
CA ILE A 119 3.72 4.07 -4.11
C ILE A 119 3.60 4.88 -5.40
N ILE A 120 2.45 5.54 -5.64
CA ILE A 120 2.21 6.39 -6.81
C ILE A 120 3.28 7.47 -6.93
N SER A 121 3.65 8.12 -5.84
CA SER A 121 4.71 9.13 -5.83
C SER A 121 6.04 8.58 -6.35
N ARG A 122 6.37 7.33 -6.01
CA ARG A 122 7.58 6.65 -6.51
C ARG A 122 7.49 6.32 -7.99
N LEU A 123 6.30 5.90 -8.46
CA LEU A 123 6.06 5.62 -9.89
C LEU A 123 6.23 6.88 -10.73
N LEU A 124 5.64 8.00 -10.29
CA LEU A 124 5.77 9.29 -10.97
C LEU A 124 7.22 9.79 -10.96
N ALA A 125 7.92 9.67 -9.84
CA ALA A 125 9.35 10.03 -9.72
C ALA A 125 10.23 9.19 -10.67
N ALA A 126 9.83 7.95 -10.97
CA ALA A 126 10.49 7.08 -11.94
C ALA A 126 10.04 7.34 -13.41
N GLY A 127 9.23 8.35 -13.66
CA GLY A 127 8.80 8.80 -14.99
C GLY A 127 7.58 8.05 -15.55
N ALA A 128 6.82 7.34 -14.74
CA ALA A 128 5.57 6.72 -15.16
C ALA A 128 4.45 7.75 -15.37
N ARG A 129 3.53 7.45 -16.27
CA ARG A 129 2.21 8.09 -16.33
C ARG A 129 1.23 7.25 -15.52
N VAL A 130 0.54 7.84 -14.57
CA VAL A 130 -0.38 7.11 -13.69
C VAL A 130 -1.82 7.47 -14.02
N GLN A 131 -2.62 6.45 -14.32
CA GLN A 131 -4.07 6.53 -14.46
C GLN A 131 -4.68 5.78 -13.29
N ALA A 132 -5.44 6.47 -12.44
CA ALA A 132 -5.93 5.88 -11.21
C ALA A 132 -7.45 5.95 -11.11
N TYR A 133 -8.04 4.89 -10.56
CA TYR A 133 -9.44 4.84 -10.19
C TYR A 133 -9.60 4.45 -8.72
N ASP A 134 -10.51 5.12 -8.04
CA ASP A 134 -10.97 4.76 -6.70
C ASP A 134 -12.45 5.12 -6.59
N PRO A 135 -13.32 4.26 -6.04
CA PRO A 135 -14.77 4.51 -5.96
C PRO A 135 -15.17 5.82 -5.27
N THR A 136 -14.30 6.33 -4.39
CA THR A 136 -14.57 7.56 -3.61
C THR A 136 -13.82 8.79 -4.12
N VAL A 137 -12.99 8.63 -5.17
CA VAL A 137 -12.15 9.70 -5.71
C VAL A 137 -12.45 9.87 -7.20
N THR A 138 -13.38 10.77 -7.51
CA THR A 138 -13.84 11.03 -8.89
C THR A 138 -13.18 12.24 -9.55
N VAL A 139 -12.45 13.04 -8.76
CA VAL A 139 -11.75 14.24 -9.23
C VAL A 139 -10.41 14.40 -8.50
N PRO A 140 -9.42 15.07 -9.09
CA PRO A 140 -8.20 15.45 -8.39
C PRO A 140 -8.52 16.28 -7.13
N ARG A 141 -7.87 15.96 -6.03
CA ARG A 141 -8.05 16.67 -4.75
C ARG A 141 -6.75 16.68 -3.93
N PRO A 142 -6.65 17.54 -2.90
CA PRO A 142 -5.49 17.56 -2.01
C PRO A 142 -5.15 16.17 -1.46
N GLY A 143 -3.88 15.83 -1.45
CA GLY A 143 -3.36 14.52 -1.05
C GLY A 143 -3.09 13.57 -2.22
N ILE A 144 -3.54 13.89 -3.43
CA ILE A 144 -3.17 13.16 -4.65
C ILE A 144 -2.00 13.89 -5.30
N PRO A 145 -0.90 13.21 -5.66
CA PRO A 145 0.22 13.82 -6.36
C PRO A 145 -0.17 14.42 -7.70
N ASP A 146 0.43 15.55 -8.04
CA ASP A 146 0.28 16.14 -9.37
C ASP A 146 0.74 15.15 -10.46
N GLY A 147 0.02 15.15 -11.59
CA GLY A 147 0.32 14.25 -12.71
C GLY A 147 -0.44 12.91 -12.68
N VAL A 148 -1.21 12.62 -11.62
CA VAL A 148 -2.14 11.49 -11.61
C VAL A 148 -3.40 11.85 -12.39
N GLN A 149 -3.73 11.03 -13.39
CA GLN A 149 -5.01 11.12 -14.11
C GLN A 149 -6.07 10.31 -13.36
N ILE A 150 -7.10 10.96 -12.87
CA ILE A 150 -8.22 10.29 -12.20
C ILE A 150 -9.22 9.83 -13.24
N ALA A 151 -9.45 8.52 -13.31
CA ALA A 151 -10.46 7.92 -14.16
C ALA A 151 -11.81 7.87 -13.43
N THR A 152 -12.89 7.97 -14.18
CA THR A 152 -14.26 7.90 -13.65
C THR A 152 -14.75 6.47 -13.47
N GLU A 153 -14.09 5.50 -14.12
CA GLU A 153 -14.44 4.08 -14.11
C GLU A 153 -13.16 3.21 -14.06
N PRO A 154 -13.23 2.02 -13.48
CA PRO A 154 -12.05 1.15 -13.35
C PRO A 154 -11.48 0.72 -14.71
N LEU A 155 -12.32 0.49 -15.71
CA LEU A 155 -11.89 0.10 -17.05
C LEU A 155 -11.23 1.27 -17.80
N ALA A 156 -11.66 2.51 -17.57
CA ALA A 156 -11.00 3.69 -18.13
C ALA A 156 -9.56 3.86 -17.59
N ALA A 157 -9.32 3.47 -16.33
CA ALA A 157 -7.99 3.54 -15.74
C ALA A 157 -6.99 2.56 -16.38
N VAL A 158 -7.45 1.42 -16.90
CA VAL A 158 -6.57 0.41 -17.51
C VAL A 158 -6.34 0.61 -19.01
N ALA A 159 -7.05 1.54 -19.64
CA ALA A 159 -6.94 1.78 -21.06
C ALA A 159 -5.50 2.18 -21.45
N GLY A 160 -4.87 1.40 -22.33
CA GLY A 160 -3.51 1.65 -22.78
C GLY A 160 -2.40 1.40 -21.76
N ALA A 161 -2.71 0.86 -20.57
CA ALA A 161 -1.74 0.63 -19.53
C ALA A 161 -0.84 -0.58 -19.82
N ALA A 162 0.43 -0.47 -19.41
CA ALA A 162 1.42 -1.56 -19.47
C ALA A 162 1.27 -2.54 -18.30
N VAL A 163 0.79 -2.06 -17.15
CA VAL A 163 0.59 -2.85 -15.94
C VAL A 163 -0.56 -2.29 -15.12
N LEU A 164 -1.32 -3.17 -14.47
CA LEU A 164 -2.32 -2.82 -13.46
C LEU A 164 -1.78 -3.09 -12.06
N ALA A 165 -1.86 -2.10 -11.17
CA ALA A 165 -1.57 -2.24 -9.74
C ALA A 165 -2.85 -2.08 -8.91
N VAL A 166 -3.18 -3.07 -8.08
CA VAL A 166 -4.29 -3.02 -7.12
C VAL A 166 -3.70 -2.68 -5.75
N LEU A 167 -3.96 -1.44 -5.27
CA LEU A 167 -3.31 -0.89 -4.09
C LEU A 167 -4.26 -0.68 -2.90
N THR A 168 -5.59 -0.71 -3.13
CA THR A 168 -6.60 -0.70 -2.07
C THR A 168 -7.63 -1.79 -2.34
N GLU A 169 -8.07 -2.46 -1.29
CA GLU A 169 -8.92 -3.66 -1.36
C GLU A 169 -10.42 -3.34 -1.48
N TRP A 170 -10.82 -2.57 -2.47
CA TRP A 170 -12.23 -2.34 -2.77
C TRP A 170 -12.89 -3.61 -3.32
N ASP A 171 -14.01 -4.02 -2.74
CA ASP A 171 -14.74 -5.21 -3.18
C ASP A 171 -15.21 -5.09 -4.63
N ASP A 172 -15.49 -3.88 -5.09
CA ASP A 172 -15.89 -3.56 -6.47
C ASP A 172 -14.92 -4.14 -7.51
N PHE A 173 -13.62 -4.15 -7.22
CA PHE A 173 -12.62 -4.69 -8.14
C PHE A 173 -12.69 -6.21 -8.32
N ARG A 174 -13.28 -6.94 -7.36
CA ARG A 174 -13.46 -8.40 -7.47
C ARG A 174 -14.43 -8.79 -8.57
N TRP A 175 -15.36 -7.88 -8.89
CA TRP A 175 -16.46 -8.15 -9.82
C TRP A 175 -16.13 -7.75 -11.25
N ILE A 176 -14.98 -7.13 -11.48
CA ILE A 176 -14.53 -6.74 -12.82
C ILE A 176 -14.02 -7.97 -13.53
N ALA A 177 -14.61 -8.29 -14.68
CA ALA A 177 -14.20 -9.45 -15.46
C ALA A 177 -12.79 -9.25 -16.04
N PRO A 178 -11.84 -10.17 -15.78
CA PRO A 178 -10.47 -10.03 -16.31
C PRO A 178 -10.42 -9.90 -17.83
N ALA A 179 -11.35 -10.50 -18.55
CA ALA A 179 -11.46 -10.42 -20.00
C ALA A 179 -11.77 -8.99 -20.49
N GLU A 180 -12.56 -8.20 -19.75
CA GLU A 180 -12.84 -6.81 -20.07
C GLU A 180 -11.60 -5.93 -19.90
N VAL A 181 -10.81 -6.20 -18.85
CA VAL A 181 -9.52 -5.55 -18.65
C VAL A 181 -8.55 -5.91 -19.78
N ALA A 182 -8.48 -7.20 -20.14
CA ALA A 182 -7.62 -7.69 -21.22
C ALA A 182 -7.96 -7.06 -22.57
N ALA A 183 -9.21 -6.70 -22.82
CA ALA A 183 -9.64 -6.04 -24.05
C ALA A 183 -9.14 -4.58 -24.16
N GLN A 184 -8.88 -3.90 -23.03
CA GLN A 184 -8.51 -2.47 -23.02
C GLN A 184 -7.05 -2.24 -22.66
N MET A 185 -6.44 -3.19 -21.95
CA MET A 185 -5.07 -3.10 -21.45
C MET A 185 -4.12 -3.91 -22.34
N PRO A 186 -3.20 -3.27 -23.09
CA PRO A 186 -2.22 -3.97 -23.90
C PRO A 186 -1.21 -4.75 -23.07
N GLY A 187 -0.89 -4.28 -21.88
CA GLY A 187 -0.05 -5.01 -20.92
C GLY A 187 -0.76 -6.26 -20.38
N ARG A 188 0.04 -7.25 -19.96
CA ARG A 188 -0.48 -8.52 -19.42
C ARG A 188 0.02 -8.80 -18.01
N ALA A 189 0.38 -7.75 -17.28
CA ALA A 189 0.84 -7.86 -15.91
C ALA A 189 -0.13 -7.19 -14.94
N VAL A 190 -0.44 -7.90 -13.86
CA VAL A 190 -1.20 -7.39 -12.72
C VAL A 190 -0.38 -7.57 -11.45
N VAL A 191 -0.22 -6.50 -10.71
CA VAL A 191 0.42 -6.48 -9.40
C VAL A 191 -0.66 -6.26 -8.34
N ASP A 192 -1.15 -7.35 -7.79
CA ASP A 192 -2.15 -7.30 -6.71
C ASP A 192 -1.44 -7.18 -5.35
N GLY A 193 -1.38 -5.96 -4.83
CA GLY A 193 -0.77 -5.64 -3.55
C GLY A 193 -1.65 -6.01 -2.35
N ARG A 194 -2.89 -6.46 -2.58
CA ARG A 194 -3.89 -6.71 -1.54
C ARG A 194 -4.39 -8.15 -1.49
N ASN A 195 -3.93 -9.01 -2.41
CA ASN A 195 -4.43 -10.38 -2.60
C ASN A 195 -5.97 -10.40 -2.75
N LEU A 196 -6.48 -9.47 -3.52
CA LEU A 196 -7.91 -9.24 -3.70
C LEU A 196 -8.49 -10.07 -4.83
N LEU A 197 -7.73 -10.22 -5.91
CA LEU A 197 -8.18 -10.78 -7.18
C LEU A 197 -8.05 -12.31 -7.20
N ASP A 198 -8.95 -12.97 -7.93
CA ASP A 198 -8.82 -14.41 -8.19
C ASP A 198 -7.69 -14.63 -9.22
N ARG A 199 -6.54 -15.04 -8.72
CA ARG A 199 -5.35 -15.29 -9.53
C ARG A 199 -5.62 -16.26 -10.70
N SER A 200 -6.43 -17.29 -10.47
CA SER A 200 -6.72 -18.29 -11.50
C SER A 200 -7.52 -17.68 -12.65
N ALA A 201 -8.56 -16.91 -12.33
CA ALA A 201 -9.39 -16.24 -13.33
C ALA A 201 -8.56 -15.24 -14.17
N TRP A 202 -7.67 -14.47 -13.53
CA TRP A 202 -6.80 -13.52 -14.23
C TRP A 202 -5.77 -14.22 -15.12
N GLN A 203 -5.18 -15.34 -14.66
CA GLN A 203 -4.27 -16.14 -15.49
C GLN A 203 -4.97 -16.74 -16.71
N HIS A 204 -6.21 -17.22 -16.57
CA HIS A 204 -6.99 -17.72 -17.71
C HIS A 204 -7.34 -16.64 -18.73
N ALA A 205 -7.42 -15.39 -18.31
CA ALA A 205 -7.60 -14.23 -19.20
C ALA A 205 -6.31 -13.73 -19.86
N GLY A 206 -5.17 -14.36 -19.56
CA GLY A 206 -3.87 -14.09 -20.20
C GLY A 206 -2.96 -13.11 -19.46
N PHE A 207 -3.24 -12.84 -18.16
CA PHE A 207 -2.38 -12.04 -17.29
C PHE A 207 -1.31 -12.88 -16.58
#